data_b84ecc29f9dbc94aad9a98fe21e1e4fc
#
_entry.id   b84ecc29f9dbc94aad9a98fe21e1e4fc
#
_cell.length_a   1.000
_cell.length_b   1.000
_cell.length_c   1.000
_cell.angle_alpha   90.00
_cell.angle_beta   90.00
_cell.angle_gamma   90.00
#
_symmetry.space_group_name_H-M   'P 1'
#
loop_
_entity.id
_entity.type
_entity.pdbx_description
1 polymer ?
#
loop_
_entity_poly.entity_id
_entity_poly.type
_entity_poly.pdbx_seq_one_letter_code
_entity_poly.pdbx_strand_id
1 'polypeptide(L)'
;MRKLCADFHTHTTYCDGKSTPRQMVEAAYSMGLTDFGISGHADYSMWEPGFGMSDAILSAYKQELEILREEYAGKMNIYIGIELDTLGPVQQAEYAIGSTHSVLKDGHLVTVDDTEEKLVQAVETLWNGDWYAMARDYFELEATVYDKLHCDWVGHFDLLTKFNEGYKHF
;
A
#
# COMPACT_ATOMS: atom_id res chain seq x y z
N MET A 1 13.70 -6.49 24.82
CA MET A 1 12.99 -6.05 23.61
C MET A 1 11.64 -6.73 23.56
N ARG A 2 10.53 -6.02 23.30
CA ARG A 2 9.25 -6.67 22.98
C ARG A 2 9.42 -7.39 21.64
N LYS A 3 9.02 -8.66 21.58
CA LYS A 3 9.02 -9.43 20.33
C LYS A 3 7.88 -8.90 19.45
N LEU A 4 8.16 -8.60 18.19
CA LEU A 4 7.10 -8.33 17.22
C LEU A 4 6.28 -9.60 17.05
N CYS A 5 4.97 -9.53 17.24
CA CYS A 5 4.10 -10.71 17.16
C CYS A 5 3.19 -10.68 15.94
N ALA A 6 3.06 -9.53 15.27
CA ALA A 6 2.16 -9.35 14.13
C ALA A 6 2.75 -8.39 13.10
N ASP A 7 2.38 -8.59 11.83
CA ASP A 7 2.58 -7.68 10.72
C ASP A 7 1.37 -7.80 9.79
N PHE A 8 0.79 -6.67 9.37
CA PHE A 8 -0.43 -6.62 8.57
C PHE A 8 -0.28 -5.82 7.28
N HIS A 9 0.92 -5.25 7.01
CA HIS A 9 1.15 -4.48 5.80
C HIS A 9 2.31 -5.08 5.00
N THR A 10 1.97 -6.11 4.20
CA THR A 10 2.96 -6.84 3.41
C THR A 10 2.43 -7.14 2.00
N HIS A 11 3.36 -7.19 1.03
CA HIS A 11 3.08 -7.36 -0.39
C HIS A 11 3.66 -8.67 -0.91
N THR A 12 3.12 -9.16 -2.03
CA THR A 12 3.55 -10.40 -2.66
C THR A 12 3.60 -10.25 -4.18
N THR A 13 4.00 -11.31 -4.87
CA THR A 13 4.01 -11.38 -6.34
C THR A 13 2.63 -11.24 -6.99
N TYR A 14 1.57 -11.10 -6.23
CA TYR A 14 0.23 -10.73 -6.75
C TYR A 14 0.10 -9.25 -7.10
N CYS A 15 1.00 -8.41 -6.56
CA CYS A 15 1.14 -7.01 -6.94
C CYS A 15 2.61 -6.67 -7.22
N ASP A 16 3.27 -5.89 -6.40
CA ASP A 16 4.64 -5.40 -6.58
C ASP A 16 5.68 -6.09 -5.68
N GLY A 17 5.23 -6.96 -4.77
CA GLY A 17 6.11 -7.72 -3.90
C GLY A 17 6.97 -8.73 -4.67
N LYS A 18 8.14 -9.04 -4.12
CA LYS A 18 9.14 -9.93 -4.76
C LYS A 18 8.98 -11.40 -4.36
N SER A 19 8.28 -11.68 -3.27
CA SER A 19 8.10 -13.01 -2.71
C SER A 19 6.67 -13.50 -2.92
N THR A 20 6.51 -14.81 -3.11
CA THR A 20 5.19 -15.43 -3.18
C THR A 20 4.50 -15.39 -1.82
N PRO A 21 3.15 -15.50 -1.75
CA PRO A 21 2.43 -15.60 -0.48
C PRO A 21 3.00 -16.69 0.44
N ARG A 22 3.31 -17.86 -0.11
CA ARG A 22 3.92 -18.96 0.65
C ARG A 22 5.25 -18.56 1.27
N GLN A 23 6.15 -17.95 0.50
CA GLN A 23 7.45 -17.50 1.01
C GLN A 23 7.31 -16.45 2.13
N MET A 24 6.34 -15.54 1.99
CA MET A 24 6.05 -14.54 3.02
C MET A 24 5.52 -15.18 4.30
N VAL A 25 4.58 -16.12 4.20
CA VAL A 25 4.02 -16.87 5.34
C VAL A 25 5.10 -17.70 6.04
N GLU A 26 5.95 -18.41 5.29
CA GLU A 26 7.07 -19.19 5.85
C GLU A 26 8.07 -18.29 6.59
N ALA A 27 8.41 -17.15 6.03
CA ALA A 27 9.28 -16.16 6.67
C ALA A 27 8.66 -15.62 7.97
N ALA A 28 7.41 -15.18 7.92
CA ALA A 28 6.68 -14.67 9.08
C ALA A 28 6.64 -15.70 10.23
N TYR A 29 6.30 -16.94 9.90
CA TYR A 29 6.27 -18.04 10.87
C TYR A 29 7.66 -18.32 11.47
N SER A 30 8.71 -18.35 10.63
CA SER A 30 10.08 -18.58 11.09
C SER A 30 10.60 -17.46 12.00
N MET A 31 10.15 -16.23 11.79
CA MET A 31 10.42 -15.09 12.68
C MET A 31 9.63 -15.17 13.99
N GLY A 32 8.66 -16.08 14.06
CA GLY A 32 7.81 -16.34 15.23
C GLY A 32 6.70 -15.31 15.40
N LEU A 33 6.15 -14.79 14.31
CA LEU A 33 4.89 -14.07 14.34
C LEU A 33 3.77 -15.03 14.70
N THR A 34 2.78 -14.51 15.43
CA THR A 34 1.55 -15.25 15.78
C THR A 34 0.38 -14.86 14.87
N ASP A 35 0.44 -13.65 14.33
CA ASP A 35 -0.57 -13.05 13.48
C ASP A 35 0.11 -12.40 12.27
N PHE A 36 -0.34 -12.74 11.07
CA PHE A 36 0.26 -12.27 9.83
C PHE A 36 -0.81 -11.93 8.80
N GLY A 37 -0.79 -10.72 8.29
CA GLY A 37 -1.66 -10.23 7.24
C GLY A 37 -0.90 -9.95 5.97
N ILE A 38 -1.47 -10.29 4.83
CA ILE A 38 -0.98 -9.87 3.52
C ILE A 38 -2.00 -8.89 2.95
N SER A 39 -1.54 -7.72 2.48
CA SER A 39 -2.37 -6.60 2.04
C SER A 39 -1.88 -6.03 0.71
N GLY A 40 -1.80 -6.87 -0.32
CA GLY A 40 -1.36 -6.42 -1.64
C GLY A 40 -2.22 -5.28 -2.19
N HIS A 41 -1.64 -4.48 -3.11
CA HIS A 41 -2.30 -3.34 -3.72
C HIS A 41 -3.58 -3.72 -4.45
N ALA A 42 -4.64 -2.96 -4.21
CA ALA A 42 -5.88 -2.97 -4.99
C ALA A 42 -5.62 -2.63 -6.46
N ASP A 43 -6.64 -2.81 -7.31
CA ASP A 43 -6.56 -2.47 -8.73
C ASP A 43 -6.27 -0.96 -8.91
N TYR A 44 -5.21 -0.65 -9.59
CA TYR A 44 -4.80 0.72 -9.92
C TYR A 44 -4.64 0.90 -11.43
N SER A 45 -5.12 -0.07 -12.22
CA SER A 45 -4.94 -0.16 -13.66
C SER A 45 -5.51 1.03 -14.44
N MET A 46 -6.43 1.78 -13.86
CA MET A 46 -6.97 3.00 -14.48
C MET A 46 -5.91 4.11 -14.61
N TRP A 47 -4.90 4.10 -13.76
CA TRP A 47 -3.79 5.04 -13.75
C TRP A 47 -2.49 4.40 -14.25
N GLU A 48 -2.22 3.17 -13.83
CA GLU A 48 -1.03 2.40 -14.18
C GLU A 48 -1.43 1.01 -14.66
N PRO A 49 -1.52 0.78 -16.00
CA PRO A 49 -1.97 -0.50 -16.55
C PRO A 49 -1.11 -1.67 -16.07
N GLY A 50 -1.75 -2.64 -15.43
CA GLY A 50 -1.11 -3.85 -14.90
C GLY A 50 -0.57 -3.71 -13.47
N PHE A 51 -0.75 -2.57 -12.82
CA PHE A 51 -0.42 -2.41 -11.41
C PHE A 51 -1.61 -2.76 -10.51
N GLY A 52 -1.32 -3.47 -9.42
CA GLY A 52 -2.31 -3.90 -8.45
C GLY A 52 -3.13 -5.12 -8.89
N MET A 53 -4.05 -5.53 -8.04
CA MET A 53 -4.85 -6.75 -8.23
C MET A 53 -6.21 -6.42 -8.86
N SER A 54 -6.38 -6.72 -10.15
CA SER A 54 -7.73 -6.78 -10.74
C SER A 54 -8.62 -7.78 -9.98
N ASP A 55 -9.94 -7.73 -10.16
CA ASP A 55 -10.86 -8.65 -9.48
C ASP A 55 -10.54 -10.13 -9.70
N ALA A 56 -10.04 -10.49 -10.89
CA ALA A 56 -9.62 -11.86 -11.19
C ALA A 56 -8.35 -12.24 -10.41
N ILE A 57 -7.37 -11.34 -10.33
CA ILE A 57 -6.14 -11.54 -9.56
C ILE A 57 -6.47 -11.59 -8.06
N LEU A 58 -7.31 -10.68 -7.57
CA LEU A 58 -7.75 -10.64 -6.17
C LEU A 58 -8.47 -11.94 -5.76
N SER A 59 -9.27 -12.54 -6.67
CA SER A 59 -9.92 -13.83 -6.41
C SER A 59 -8.89 -14.95 -6.25
N ALA A 60 -7.88 -15.03 -7.12
CA ALA A 60 -6.82 -16.04 -7.03
C ALA A 60 -5.94 -15.85 -5.78
N TYR A 61 -5.59 -14.58 -5.46
CA TYR A 61 -4.88 -14.20 -4.25
C TYR A 61 -5.61 -14.69 -2.98
N LYS A 62 -6.91 -14.41 -2.87
CA LYS A 62 -7.70 -14.86 -1.73
C LYS A 62 -7.73 -16.40 -1.62
N GLN A 63 -7.90 -17.11 -2.73
CA GLN A 63 -7.91 -18.58 -2.74
C GLN A 63 -6.57 -19.15 -2.25
N GLU A 64 -5.44 -18.63 -2.69
CA GLU A 64 -4.12 -19.10 -2.23
C GLU A 64 -3.92 -18.83 -0.74
N LEU A 65 -4.34 -17.66 -0.25
CA LEU A 65 -4.19 -17.32 1.17
C LEU A 65 -5.11 -18.16 2.07
N GLU A 66 -6.32 -18.56 1.62
CA GLU A 66 -7.16 -19.49 2.35
C GLU A 66 -6.49 -20.86 2.50
N ILE A 67 -5.85 -21.38 1.44
CA ILE A 67 -5.10 -22.66 1.51
C ILE A 67 -3.97 -22.53 2.53
N LEU A 68 -3.21 -21.44 2.51
CA LEU A 68 -2.13 -21.20 3.47
C LEU A 68 -2.64 -21.05 4.90
N ARG A 69 -3.80 -20.42 5.09
CA ARG A 69 -4.46 -20.31 6.40
C ARG A 69 -4.79 -21.68 6.98
N GLU A 70 -5.33 -22.59 6.17
CA GLU A 70 -5.62 -23.95 6.59
C GLU A 70 -4.33 -24.72 6.97
N GLU A 71 -3.27 -24.61 6.17
CA GLU A 71 -1.97 -25.26 6.43
C GLU A 71 -1.30 -24.78 7.73
N TYR A 72 -1.52 -23.52 8.11
CA TYR A 72 -0.95 -22.91 9.30
C TYR A 72 -1.90 -22.84 10.50
N ALA A 73 -3.09 -23.47 10.38
CA ALA A 73 -4.06 -23.50 11.46
C ALA A 73 -3.45 -24.04 12.78
N GLY A 74 -3.64 -23.32 13.89
CA GLY A 74 -3.06 -23.63 15.18
C GLY A 74 -1.57 -23.33 15.33
N LYS A 75 -0.93 -22.77 14.31
CA LYS A 75 0.50 -22.35 14.33
C LYS A 75 0.63 -20.82 14.26
N MET A 76 -0.08 -20.20 13.33
CA MET A 76 -0.09 -18.76 13.09
C MET A 76 -1.43 -18.39 12.45
N ASN A 77 -2.00 -17.26 12.86
CA ASN A 77 -3.20 -16.73 12.22
C ASN A 77 -2.80 -15.98 10.94
N ILE A 78 -3.49 -16.26 9.83
CA ILE A 78 -3.27 -15.56 8.56
C ILE A 78 -4.51 -14.75 8.24
N TYR A 79 -4.33 -13.46 7.88
CA TYR A 79 -5.39 -12.53 7.53
C TYR A 79 -5.25 -12.06 6.09
N ILE A 80 -6.36 -11.95 5.40
CA ILE A 80 -6.42 -11.61 3.98
C ILE A 80 -6.83 -10.15 3.85
N GLY A 81 -5.84 -9.29 3.69
CA GLY A 81 -6.03 -7.85 3.57
C GLY A 81 -5.94 -7.33 2.14
N ILE A 82 -6.13 -6.04 2.02
CA ILE A 82 -5.94 -5.28 0.78
C ILE A 82 -5.46 -3.87 1.12
N GLU A 83 -4.56 -3.32 0.33
CA GLU A 83 -4.20 -1.92 0.39
C GLU A 83 -4.93 -1.15 -0.71
N LEU A 84 -5.86 -0.31 -0.28
CA LEU A 84 -6.67 0.57 -1.14
C LEU A 84 -5.95 1.90 -1.34
N ASP A 85 -6.05 2.47 -2.54
CA ASP A 85 -5.54 3.81 -2.82
C ASP A 85 -6.67 4.84 -2.92
N THR A 86 -6.43 6.08 -2.46
CA THR A 86 -7.41 7.17 -2.51
C THR A 86 -7.88 7.53 -3.92
N LEU A 87 -7.10 7.22 -4.94
CA LEU A 87 -7.43 7.44 -6.35
C LEU A 87 -7.86 6.16 -7.09
N GLY A 88 -7.91 5.02 -6.39
CA GLY A 88 -8.30 3.73 -6.93
C GLY A 88 -9.75 3.32 -6.59
N PRO A 89 -10.19 2.17 -7.11
CA PRO A 89 -11.48 1.59 -6.75
C PRO A 89 -11.45 0.96 -5.36
N VAL A 90 -12.61 0.89 -4.71
CA VAL A 90 -12.77 0.18 -3.44
C VAL A 90 -13.05 -1.29 -3.72
N GLN A 91 -12.10 -2.15 -3.40
CA GLN A 91 -12.26 -3.60 -3.43
C GLN A 91 -12.36 -4.15 -2.00
N GLN A 92 -12.94 -5.34 -1.82
CA GLN A 92 -13.24 -5.90 -0.51
C GLN A 92 -12.26 -7.01 -0.12
N ALA A 93 -11.82 -7.01 1.13
CA ALA A 93 -11.07 -8.08 1.78
C ALA A 93 -11.51 -8.21 3.24
N GLU A 94 -10.83 -9.00 4.07
CA GLU A 94 -11.16 -9.13 5.50
C GLU A 94 -10.80 -7.87 6.28
N TYR A 95 -9.74 -7.18 5.86
CA TYR A 95 -9.36 -5.86 6.33
C TYR A 95 -8.81 -5.03 5.19
N ALA A 96 -8.90 -3.74 5.32
CA ALA A 96 -8.37 -2.79 4.36
C ALA A 96 -7.43 -1.77 5.01
N ILE A 97 -6.30 -1.54 4.37
CA ILE A 97 -5.42 -0.40 4.64
C ILE A 97 -5.73 0.66 3.57
N GLY A 98 -6.00 1.87 3.98
CA GLY A 98 -6.21 2.99 3.06
C GLY A 98 -4.95 3.83 2.97
N SER A 99 -4.46 4.09 1.77
CA SER A 99 -3.20 4.80 1.52
C SER A 99 -3.36 5.83 0.41
N THR A 100 -2.46 6.79 0.37
CA THR A 100 -2.31 7.74 -0.72
C THR A 100 -0.90 7.63 -1.29
N HIS A 101 -0.78 7.02 -2.49
CA HIS A 101 0.51 6.88 -3.19
C HIS A 101 0.72 7.95 -4.24
N SER A 102 -0.34 8.62 -4.67
CA SER A 102 -0.28 9.59 -5.75
C SER A 102 -1.19 10.78 -5.50
N VAL A 103 -0.85 11.92 -6.12
CA VAL A 103 -1.66 13.13 -6.17
C VAL A 103 -2.02 13.43 -7.62
N LEU A 104 -3.22 13.93 -7.84
CA LEU A 104 -3.65 14.39 -9.17
C LEU A 104 -3.51 15.91 -9.26
N LYS A 105 -2.64 16.41 -10.15
CA LYS A 105 -2.41 17.84 -10.39
C LYS A 105 -2.58 18.18 -11.86
N ASP A 106 -3.53 19.06 -12.17
CA ASP A 106 -3.81 19.52 -13.54
C ASP A 106 -3.97 18.36 -14.56
N GLY A 107 -4.59 17.25 -14.11
CA GLY A 107 -4.79 16.04 -14.90
C GLY A 107 -3.57 15.09 -14.98
N HIS A 108 -2.47 15.42 -14.29
CA HIS A 108 -1.27 14.58 -14.19
C HIS A 108 -1.26 13.81 -12.88
N LEU A 109 -1.07 12.49 -12.97
CA LEU A 109 -0.82 11.65 -11.80
C LEU A 109 0.64 11.81 -11.38
N VAL A 110 0.86 12.12 -10.11
CA VAL A 110 2.20 12.24 -9.51
C VAL A 110 2.32 11.25 -8.38
N THR A 111 3.07 10.18 -8.59
CA THR A 111 3.37 9.17 -7.57
C THR A 111 4.48 9.68 -6.65
N VAL A 112 4.20 9.73 -5.35
CA VAL A 112 5.08 10.39 -4.37
C VAL A 112 6.26 9.52 -3.93
N ASP A 113 6.22 8.23 -4.22
CA ASP A 113 7.19 7.25 -3.70
C ASP A 113 7.91 6.43 -4.79
N ASP A 114 7.76 6.78 -6.07
CA ASP A 114 8.44 6.11 -7.19
C ASP A 114 9.96 6.38 -7.11
N THR A 115 10.42 7.53 -7.55
CA THR A 115 11.82 7.97 -7.39
C THR A 115 11.91 9.44 -7.00
N GLU A 116 13.00 9.81 -6.28
CA GLU A 116 13.24 11.20 -5.89
C GLU A 116 13.28 12.13 -7.11
N GLU A 117 13.95 11.72 -8.19
CA GLU A 117 14.11 12.52 -9.40
C GLU A 117 12.77 12.84 -10.07
N LYS A 118 11.87 11.86 -10.16
CA LYS A 118 10.53 12.03 -10.73
C LYS A 118 9.69 12.97 -9.88
N LEU A 119 9.75 12.82 -8.55
CA LEU A 119 9.01 13.68 -7.64
C LEU A 119 9.52 15.13 -7.72
N VAL A 120 10.84 15.34 -7.69
CA VAL A 120 11.46 16.68 -7.86
C VAL A 120 11.01 17.30 -9.17
N GLN A 121 11.10 16.57 -10.28
CA GLN A 121 10.66 17.07 -11.61
C GLN A 121 9.18 17.47 -11.62
N ALA A 122 8.33 16.66 -10.99
CA ALA A 122 6.91 16.96 -10.90
C ALA A 122 6.64 18.23 -10.08
N VAL A 123 7.30 18.38 -8.93
CA VAL A 123 7.16 19.57 -8.07
C VAL A 123 7.63 20.83 -8.80
N GLU A 124 8.76 20.77 -9.48
CA GLU A 124 9.26 21.90 -10.28
C GLU A 124 8.28 22.31 -11.39
N THR A 125 7.67 21.35 -12.08
CA THR A 125 6.81 21.62 -13.25
C THR A 125 5.37 21.96 -12.89
N LEU A 126 4.79 21.31 -11.88
CA LEU A 126 3.36 21.41 -11.56
C LEU A 126 3.07 22.32 -10.36
N TRP A 127 4.05 22.52 -9.48
CA TRP A 127 3.95 23.42 -8.30
C TRP A 127 4.96 24.56 -8.30
N ASN A 128 5.68 24.80 -9.43
CA ASN A 128 6.72 25.83 -9.56
C ASN A 128 7.80 25.74 -8.47
N GLY A 129 8.17 24.55 -8.07
CA GLY A 129 9.15 24.30 -7.01
C GLY A 129 8.61 24.48 -5.57
N ASP A 130 7.32 24.74 -5.40
CA ASP A 130 6.71 24.91 -4.07
C ASP A 130 6.32 23.55 -3.45
N TRP A 131 7.26 22.98 -2.69
CA TRP A 131 7.07 21.73 -1.98
C TRP A 131 5.94 21.77 -0.94
N TYR A 132 5.71 22.92 -0.31
CA TYR A 132 4.62 23.08 0.66
C TYR A 132 3.25 23.10 -0.02
N ALA A 133 3.16 23.64 -1.24
CA ALA A 133 1.95 23.55 -2.03
C ALA A 133 1.63 22.10 -2.43
N MET A 134 2.65 21.35 -2.86
CA MET A 134 2.52 19.91 -3.15
C MET A 134 2.13 19.12 -1.90
N ALA A 135 2.79 19.36 -0.78
CA ALA A 135 2.47 18.71 0.49
C ALA A 135 1.02 19.00 0.93
N ARG A 136 0.52 20.21 0.72
CA ARG A 136 -0.86 20.58 1.01
C ARG A 136 -1.83 19.76 0.17
N ASP A 137 -1.61 19.69 -1.16
CA ASP A 137 -2.46 18.89 -2.05
C ASP A 137 -2.46 17.40 -1.63
N TYR A 138 -1.30 16.86 -1.22
CA TYR A 138 -1.18 15.49 -0.72
C TYR A 138 -1.98 15.28 0.58
N PHE A 139 -1.79 16.12 1.59
CA PHE A 139 -2.46 15.95 2.88
C PHE A 139 -3.95 16.29 2.83
N GLU A 140 -4.39 17.16 1.92
CA GLU A 140 -5.81 17.37 1.65
C GLU A 140 -6.46 16.09 1.08
N LEU A 141 -5.77 15.37 0.20
CA LEU A 141 -6.23 14.09 -0.31
C LEU A 141 -6.16 13.00 0.78
N GLU A 142 -5.04 12.91 1.50
CA GLU A 142 -4.84 11.96 2.60
C GLU A 142 -5.91 12.08 3.69
N ALA A 143 -6.34 13.29 4.01
CA ALA A 143 -7.43 13.53 4.96
C ALA A 143 -8.77 12.90 4.55
N THR A 144 -8.94 12.52 3.28
CA THR A 144 -10.15 11.86 2.78
C THR A 144 -10.09 10.33 2.81
N VAL A 145 -8.94 9.73 3.15
CA VAL A 145 -8.70 8.28 3.10
C VAL A 145 -9.82 7.49 3.76
N TYR A 146 -10.13 7.79 5.01
CA TYR A 146 -11.14 7.06 5.76
C TYR A 146 -12.54 7.21 5.15
N ASP A 147 -12.94 8.42 4.82
CA ASP A 147 -14.28 8.71 4.28
C ASP A 147 -14.49 8.09 2.89
N LYS A 148 -13.44 8.01 2.08
CA LYS A 148 -13.50 7.43 0.74
C LYS A 148 -13.41 5.92 0.72
N LEU A 149 -12.51 5.36 1.51
CA LEU A 149 -12.14 3.96 1.40
C LEU A 149 -12.79 3.09 2.46
N HIS A 150 -13.32 3.68 3.55
CA HIS A 150 -13.87 2.96 4.71
C HIS A 150 -12.91 1.88 5.22
N CYS A 151 -11.61 2.19 5.24
CA CYS A 151 -10.53 1.29 5.63
C CYS A 151 -10.49 1.08 7.15
N ASP A 152 -9.88 -0.02 7.58
CA ASP A 152 -9.68 -0.34 9.00
C ASP A 152 -8.48 0.42 9.57
N TRP A 153 -7.45 0.65 8.76
CA TRP A 153 -6.24 1.41 9.10
C TRP A 153 -5.89 2.39 7.99
N VAL A 154 -5.32 3.52 8.39
CA VAL A 154 -4.62 4.42 7.48
C VAL A 154 -3.18 3.94 7.38
N GLY A 155 -2.67 3.74 6.17
CA GLY A 155 -1.29 3.38 5.91
C GLY A 155 -0.33 4.54 6.21
N HIS A 156 0.89 4.45 5.74
CA HIS A 156 1.95 5.47 5.85
C HIS A 156 1.47 6.90 5.47
N PHE A 157 0.73 7.56 6.36
CA PHE A 157 0.07 8.83 6.09
C PHE A 157 1.02 9.97 5.65
N ASP A 158 2.31 9.82 5.90
CA ASP A 158 3.35 10.78 5.57
C ASP A 158 4.31 10.27 4.46
N LEU A 159 3.84 9.36 3.59
CA LEU A 159 4.64 8.76 2.51
C LEU A 159 5.36 9.79 1.64
N LEU A 160 4.75 10.96 1.45
CA LEU A 160 5.37 12.11 0.78
C LEU A 160 6.78 12.44 1.32
N THR A 161 7.04 12.14 2.59
CA THR A 161 8.34 12.43 3.23
C THR A 161 9.43 11.43 2.92
N LYS A 162 9.13 10.35 2.16
CA LYS A 162 10.06 9.26 1.83
C LYS A 162 11.42 9.74 1.31
N PHE A 163 11.43 10.78 0.48
CA PHE A 163 12.65 11.34 -0.09
C PHE A 163 13.15 12.62 0.60
N ASN A 164 12.54 13.00 1.74
CA ASN A 164 12.89 14.22 2.48
C ASN A 164 13.92 13.98 3.60
N GLU A 165 14.76 12.96 3.51
CA GLU A 165 15.80 12.70 4.49
C GLU A 165 16.74 13.91 4.64
N GLY A 166 16.91 14.37 5.90
CA GLY A 166 17.73 15.54 6.22
C GLY A 166 17.09 16.88 5.81
N TYR A 167 15.76 16.90 5.64
CA TYR A 167 15.01 18.12 5.28
C TYR A 167 15.49 18.77 3.98
N LYS A 168 15.74 17.95 2.95
CA LYS A 168 16.25 18.40 1.65
C LYS A 168 15.28 19.29 0.89
N HIS A 169 13.97 19.05 1.07
CA HIS A 169 12.92 19.62 0.25
C HIS A 169 11.97 20.53 1.05
N PHE A 170 11.68 20.20 2.29
CA PHE A 170 10.76 20.97 3.16
C PHE A 170 10.91 20.61 4.66
#